data_26e29ea56a5777d35d4b384bde661620
#
_entry.id   26e29ea56a5777d35d4b384bde661620
#
_cell.length_a   1.000
_cell.length_b   1.000
_cell.length_c   1.000
_cell.angle_alpha   90.00
_cell.angle_beta   90.00
_cell.angle_gamma   90.00
#
_symmetry.space_group_name_H-M   'P 1'
#
loop_
_entity.id
_entity.type
_entity.pdbx_description
1 polymer ?
#
loop_
_entity_poly.entity_id
_entity_poly.type
_entity_poly.pdbx_seq_one_letter_code
_entity_poly.pdbx_strand_id
1 'polypeptide(L)'
;MKPMQSTLARTPLYHWQVAHGARFVEKDGWLAADRYASVEEESAAARNGLALVDVSAFAKFSLLGSSVVQCRSLVSEHPAPGALGAMRFDAGGPALCCRLTPGHVLFLAETSNRIGLEEKLKHLEAGPENTLIDVTSAHAGFCLCGPGLKQILAQWTALDLSESALPPASCAETNLAGVHALLVRPPERGRLYIYVAWDVGEHVWKRLVESRAPRGIQAIGMATWLALHEQTN
;
A
#
# COMPACT_ATOMS: atom_id res chain seq x y z
N MET A 1 -2.45 -7.49 -38.80
CA MET A 1 -1.97 -7.75 -37.42
C MET A 1 -3.16 -7.61 -36.49
N LYS A 2 -3.57 -8.67 -35.78
CA LYS A 2 -4.55 -8.54 -34.71
C LYS A 2 -3.88 -7.68 -33.58
N PRO A 3 -4.58 -6.69 -33.04
CA PRO A 3 -4.05 -5.99 -31.87
C PRO A 3 -3.81 -7.04 -30.78
N MET A 4 -2.60 -7.05 -30.23
CA MET A 4 -2.27 -7.84 -29.06
C MET A 4 -3.19 -7.32 -27.93
N GLN A 5 -4.18 -8.12 -27.53
CA GLN A 5 -4.98 -7.80 -26.36
C GLN A 5 -4.01 -7.71 -25.18
N SER A 6 -3.82 -6.52 -24.65
CA SER A 6 -3.04 -6.35 -23.43
C SER A 6 -3.71 -7.17 -22.33
N THR A 7 -3.06 -8.22 -21.89
CA THR A 7 -3.56 -9.01 -20.76
C THR A 7 -3.44 -8.14 -19.50
N LEU A 8 -4.58 -7.79 -18.89
CA LEU A 8 -4.59 -7.03 -17.65
C LEU A 8 -3.83 -7.77 -16.55
N ALA A 9 -3.00 -7.06 -15.82
CA ALA A 9 -2.33 -7.60 -14.65
C ALA A 9 -3.37 -7.89 -13.54
N ARG A 10 -3.12 -8.95 -12.77
CA ARG A 10 -3.98 -9.38 -11.66
C ARG A 10 -3.20 -9.31 -10.37
N THR A 11 -3.87 -8.95 -9.29
CA THR A 11 -3.26 -8.99 -7.95
C THR A 11 -3.13 -10.44 -7.46
N PRO A 12 -2.30 -10.73 -6.44
CA PRO A 12 -2.18 -12.07 -5.89
C PRO A 12 -3.49 -12.56 -5.27
N LEU A 13 -4.42 -11.64 -4.98
CA LEU A 13 -5.72 -11.95 -4.38
C LEU A 13 -6.82 -12.27 -5.40
N TYR A 14 -6.54 -12.19 -6.70
CA TYR A 14 -7.57 -12.32 -7.74
C TYR A 14 -8.49 -13.53 -7.54
N HIS A 15 -7.94 -14.71 -7.29
CA HIS A 15 -8.75 -15.93 -7.13
C HIS A 15 -9.60 -15.89 -5.85
N TRP A 16 -9.04 -15.39 -4.76
CA TRP A 16 -9.77 -15.20 -3.52
C TRP A 16 -10.92 -14.20 -3.71
N GLN A 17 -10.65 -13.08 -4.38
CA GLN A 17 -11.62 -12.03 -4.67
C GLN A 17 -12.78 -12.54 -5.54
N VAL A 18 -12.48 -13.31 -6.59
CA VAL A 18 -13.50 -13.96 -7.43
C VAL A 18 -14.38 -14.90 -6.60
N ALA A 19 -13.77 -15.74 -5.75
CA ALA A 19 -14.51 -16.66 -4.90
C ALA A 19 -15.40 -15.97 -3.86
N HIS A 20 -15.11 -14.70 -3.53
CA HIS A 20 -15.89 -13.88 -2.59
C HIS A 20 -16.77 -12.84 -3.26
N GLY A 21 -17.05 -13.00 -4.57
CA GLY A 21 -18.04 -12.19 -5.29
C GLY A 21 -17.58 -10.77 -5.64
N ALA A 22 -16.27 -10.51 -5.68
CA ALA A 22 -15.76 -9.20 -6.08
C ALA A 22 -16.20 -8.85 -7.52
N ARG A 23 -16.59 -7.61 -7.71
CA ARG A 23 -16.72 -7.00 -9.02
C ARG A 23 -15.42 -6.30 -9.36
N PHE A 24 -14.97 -6.42 -10.60
CA PHE A 24 -13.68 -5.91 -11.02
C PHE A 24 -13.82 -4.74 -11.97
N VAL A 25 -12.83 -3.86 -11.90
CA VAL A 25 -12.64 -2.74 -12.83
C VAL A 25 -11.23 -2.77 -13.37
N GLU A 26 -11.06 -2.35 -14.63
CA GLU A 26 -9.74 -2.05 -15.16
C GLU A 26 -9.29 -0.69 -14.66
N LYS A 27 -8.10 -0.64 -14.07
CA LYS A 27 -7.47 0.60 -13.62
C LYS A 27 -5.97 0.54 -13.92
N ASP A 28 -5.53 1.40 -14.84
CA ASP A 28 -4.11 1.56 -15.21
C ASP A 28 -3.40 0.22 -15.52
N GLY A 29 -4.06 -0.63 -16.32
CA GLY A 29 -3.55 -1.94 -16.73
C GLY A 29 -3.72 -3.08 -15.72
N TRP A 30 -4.35 -2.81 -14.58
CA TRP A 30 -4.66 -3.80 -13.55
C TRP A 30 -6.15 -4.12 -13.49
N LEU A 31 -6.47 -5.37 -13.21
CA LEU A 31 -7.80 -5.82 -12.84
C LEU A 31 -7.95 -5.73 -11.33
N ALA A 32 -8.53 -4.65 -10.84
CA ALA A 32 -8.70 -4.36 -9.42
C ALA A 32 -10.11 -4.72 -8.93
N ALA A 33 -10.24 -5.23 -7.70
CA ALA A 33 -11.54 -5.42 -7.07
C ALA A 33 -12.15 -4.05 -6.76
N ASP A 34 -13.24 -3.72 -7.47
CA ASP A 34 -13.95 -2.46 -7.33
C ASP A 34 -14.85 -2.45 -6.08
N ARG A 35 -15.60 -3.54 -5.87
CA ARG A 35 -16.52 -3.74 -4.74
C ARG A 35 -16.91 -5.19 -4.56
N TYR A 36 -17.33 -5.55 -3.37
CA TYR A 36 -17.97 -6.84 -3.01
C TYR A 36 -19.47 -6.67 -2.76
N ALA A 37 -19.88 -5.51 -2.23
CA ALA A 37 -21.27 -5.11 -1.97
C ALA A 37 -21.52 -3.70 -2.55
N SER A 38 -22.53 -2.98 -2.09
CA SER A 38 -22.68 -1.56 -2.42
C SER A 38 -21.62 -0.71 -1.67
N VAL A 39 -21.27 0.45 -2.22
CA VAL A 39 -20.32 1.39 -1.57
C VAL A 39 -20.84 1.83 -0.21
N GLU A 40 -22.16 1.99 -0.07
CA GLU A 40 -22.83 2.36 1.17
C GLU A 40 -22.70 1.30 2.24
N GLU A 41 -22.92 0.02 1.89
CA GLU A 41 -22.80 -1.11 2.81
C GLU A 41 -21.35 -1.32 3.26
N GLU A 42 -20.40 -1.32 2.32
CA GLU A 42 -18.97 -1.43 2.62
C GLU A 42 -18.47 -0.25 3.47
N SER A 43 -18.90 0.98 3.17
CA SER A 43 -18.56 2.18 3.94
C SER A 43 -19.12 2.14 5.36
N ALA A 44 -20.34 1.63 5.53
CA ALA A 44 -20.94 1.45 6.84
C ALA A 44 -20.17 0.41 7.66
N ALA A 45 -19.78 -0.71 7.04
CA ALA A 45 -18.96 -1.75 7.68
C ALA A 45 -17.58 -1.20 8.11
N ALA A 46 -16.92 -0.44 7.24
CA ALA A 46 -15.62 0.18 7.51
C ALA A 46 -15.66 1.21 8.66
N ARG A 47 -16.74 1.98 8.77
CA ARG A 47 -16.94 2.93 9.88
C ARG A 47 -17.18 2.27 11.22
N ASN A 48 -17.89 1.16 11.22
CA ASN A 48 -18.29 0.44 12.42
C ASN A 48 -17.31 -0.67 12.85
N GLY A 49 -16.37 -1.05 11.99
CA GLY A 49 -15.42 -2.14 12.21
C GLY A 49 -14.09 -1.87 11.52
N LEU A 50 -13.41 -2.96 11.17
CA LEU A 50 -12.17 -2.89 10.39
C LEU A 50 -12.47 -3.24 8.94
N ALA A 51 -11.85 -2.51 8.03
CA ALA A 51 -11.89 -2.79 6.61
C ALA A 51 -10.48 -3.07 6.07
N LEU A 52 -10.41 -3.96 5.10
CA LEU A 52 -9.18 -4.35 4.42
C LEU A 52 -9.40 -4.20 2.91
N VAL A 53 -8.53 -3.44 2.26
CA VAL A 53 -8.57 -3.23 0.81
C VAL A 53 -7.26 -3.70 0.17
N ASP A 54 -7.37 -4.30 -1.02
CA ASP A 54 -6.23 -4.70 -1.84
C ASP A 54 -5.68 -3.49 -2.60
N VAL A 55 -4.47 -3.09 -2.25
CA VAL A 55 -3.71 -2.02 -2.91
C VAL A 55 -2.46 -2.57 -3.61
N SER A 56 -2.45 -3.85 -3.97
CA SER A 56 -1.31 -4.50 -4.64
C SER A 56 -0.97 -3.87 -5.99
N ALA A 57 -1.95 -3.24 -6.66
CA ALA A 57 -1.74 -2.52 -7.90
C ALA A 57 -1.07 -1.13 -7.73
N PHE A 58 -0.96 -0.61 -6.51
CA PHE A 58 -0.29 0.67 -6.26
C PHE A 58 1.16 0.59 -6.70
N ALA A 59 1.65 1.66 -7.33
CA ALA A 59 3.01 1.74 -7.83
C ALA A 59 4.02 1.67 -6.68
N LYS A 60 5.05 0.85 -6.84
CA LYS A 60 6.14 0.67 -5.89
C LYS A 60 7.46 0.74 -6.65
N PHE A 61 8.29 1.73 -6.32
CA PHE A 61 9.62 1.88 -6.89
C PHE A 61 10.68 1.84 -5.80
N SER A 62 11.66 0.98 -5.96
CA SER A 62 12.81 0.86 -5.07
C SER A 62 13.99 1.62 -5.65
N LEU A 63 14.52 2.58 -4.90
CA LEU A 63 15.75 3.28 -5.22
C LEU A 63 16.86 2.81 -4.27
N LEU A 64 17.91 2.26 -4.84
CA LEU A 64 19.09 1.78 -4.14
C LEU A 64 20.31 2.64 -4.52
N GLY A 65 21.16 2.94 -3.56
CA GLY A 65 22.44 3.62 -3.80
C GLY A 65 22.64 4.91 -3.01
N SER A 66 23.67 5.66 -3.39
CA SER A 66 24.09 6.90 -2.71
C SER A 66 23.15 8.08 -2.96
N SER A 67 22.38 8.08 -4.06
CA SER A 67 21.47 9.17 -4.42
C SER A 67 20.20 9.24 -3.57
N VAL A 68 20.03 8.32 -2.63
CA VAL A 68 19.02 8.47 -1.56
C VAL A 68 19.14 9.85 -0.88
N VAL A 69 20.34 10.40 -0.81
CA VAL A 69 20.58 11.79 -0.35
C VAL A 69 20.01 12.84 -1.31
N GLN A 70 19.94 12.55 -2.60
CA GLN A 70 19.42 13.45 -3.63
C GLN A 70 17.88 13.50 -3.66
N CYS A 71 17.20 12.54 -3.01
CA CYS A 71 15.74 12.58 -2.84
C CYS A 71 15.26 13.82 -2.06
N ARG A 72 16.18 14.57 -1.44
CA ARG A 72 15.87 15.85 -0.77
C ARG A 72 15.16 16.87 -1.67
N SER A 73 15.42 16.84 -2.97
CA SER A 73 14.76 17.74 -3.93
C SER A 73 13.33 17.31 -4.27
N LEU A 74 12.96 16.06 -3.98
CA LEU A 74 11.66 15.50 -4.33
C LEU A 74 10.71 15.39 -3.13
N VAL A 75 11.24 15.45 -1.92
CA VAL A 75 10.45 15.40 -0.67
C VAL A 75 10.67 16.68 0.12
N SER A 76 9.63 17.21 0.71
CA SER A 76 9.69 18.45 1.51
C SER A 76 10.63 18.31 2.73
N GLU A 77 10.80 17.10 3.23
CA GLU A 77 11.75 16.76 4.30
C GLU A 77 12.42 15.43 3.98
N HIS A 78 13.71 15.33 4.27
CA HIS A 78 14.45 14.08 4.06
C HIS A 78 14.20 13.13 5.24
N PRO A 79 13.42 12.05 5.06
CA PRO A 79 13.08 11.19 6.19
C PRO A 79 14.31 10.46 6.72
N ALA A 80 14.42 10.34 8.03
CA ALA A 80 15.33 9.38 8.66
C ALA A 80 14.88 7.94 8.35
N PRO A 81 15.76 6.93 8.44
CA PRO A 81 15.33 5.53 8.33
C PRO A 81 14.15 5.26 9.29
N GLY A 82 13.13 4.57 8.79
CA GLY A 82 11.88 4.33 9.51
C GLY A 82 10.87 5.49 9.52
N ALA A 83 11.19 6.64 8.91
CA ALA A 83 10.26 7.74 8.74
C ALA A 83 9.75 7.86 7.30
N LEU A 84 8.59 8.47 7.12
CA LEU A 84 8.02 8.77 5.81
C LEU A 84 8.33 10.20 5.37
N GLY A 85 8.56 10.37 4.07
CA GLY A 85 8.48 11.66 3.42
C GLY A 85 7.30 11.68 2.44
N ALA A 86 6.56 12.77 2.40
CA ALA A 86 5.48 12.93 1.44
C ALA A 86 5.98 13.67 0.21
N MET A 87 5.80 13.09 -0.98
CA MET A 87 5.94 13.76 -2.27
C MET A 87 4.57 14.21 -2.75
N ARG A 88 4.48 15.43 -3.29
CA ARG A 88 3.26 15.93 -3.93
C ARG A 88 3.47 16.04 -5.43
N PHE A 89 2.46 15.66 -6.19
CA PHE A 89 2.40 15.79 -7.63
C PHE A 89 1.35 16.84 -7.99
N ASP A 90 1.59 17.58 -9.09
CA ASP A 90 0.68 18.65 -9.55
C ASP A 90 -0.66 18.10 -10.09
N ALA A 91 -0.74 16.82 -10.38
CA ALA A 91 -1.94 16.16 -10.88
C ALA A 91 -2.11 14.77 -10.24
N GLY A 92 -2.70 14.72 -9.08
CA GLY A 92 -3.03 13.46 -8.42
C GLY A 92 -2.37 13.30 -7.06
N GLY A 93 -2.79 12.78 -6.10
CA GLY A 93 -2.47 12.64 -4.69
C GLY A 93 -0.99 12.46 -4.30
N PRO A 94 -0.69 12.38 -3.02
CA PRO A 94 0.66 12.27 -2.50
C PRO A 94 1.26 10.88 -2.81
N ALA A 95 2.55 10.85 -3.17
CA ALA A 95 3.35 9.63 -3.07
C ALA A 95 4.04 9.60 -1.71
N LEU A 96 4.15 8.41 -1.12
CA LEU A 96 4.86 8.19 0.13
C LEU A 96 6.31 7.77 -0.18
N CYS A 97 7.24 8.30 0.58
CA CYS A 97 8.66 7.98 0.50
C CYS A 97 9.07 7.27 1.80
N CYS A 98 9.31 5.97 1.75
CA CYS A 98 9.71 5.15 2.88
C CYS A 98 11.23 4.95 2.86
N ARG A 99 11.95 5.59 3.74
CA ARG A 99 13.39 5.37 3.87
C ARG A 99 13.65 4.15 4.75
N LEU A 100 13.96 3.02 4.13
CA LEU A 100 14.18 1.75 4.83
C LEU A 100 15.57 1.67 5.44
N THR A 101 16.59 2.09 4.68
CA THR A 101 17.99 2.18 5.15
C THR A 101 18.64 3.46 4.62
N PRO A 102 19.87 3.82 5.05
CA PRO A 102 20.59 4.96 4.47
C PRO A 102 20.75 4.91 2.95
N GLY A 103 20.81 3.72 2.36
CA GLY A 103 20.99 3.50 0.91
C GLY A 103 19.77 2.91 0.22
N HIS A 104 18.57 2.88 0.84
CA HIS A 104 17.38 2.28 0.27
C HIS A 104 16.13 3.09 0.59
N VAL A 105 15.43 3.50 -0.45
CA VAL A 105 14.12 4.16 -0.36
C VAL A 105 13.11 3.40 -1.19
N LEU A 106 11.92 3.18 -0.64
CA LEU A 106 10.76 2.68 -1.35
C LEU A 106 9.75 3.82 -1.54
N PHE A 107 9.39 4.09 -2.79
CA PHE A 107 8.33 5.02 -3.15
C PHE A 107 7.04 4.27 -3.41
N LEU A 108 5.94 4.79 -2.86
CA LEU A 108 4.62 4.21 -2.94
C LEU A 108 3.65 5.26 -3.45
N ALA A 109 2.85 4.94 -4.46
CA ALA A 109 1.84 5.84 -5.00
C ALA A 109 0.62 5.05 -5.49
N GLU A 110 -0.53 5.71 -5.52
CA GLU A 110 -1.69 5.18 -6.21
C GLU A 110 -1.39 4.94 -7.69
N THR A 111 -2.08 3.99 -8.30
CA THR A 111 -1.87 3.58 -9.70
C THR A 111 -1.94 4.76 -10.67
N SER A 112 -2.90 5.67 -10.45
CA SER A 112 -3.09 6.90 -11.24
C SER A 112 -1.86 7.83 -11.25
N ASN A 113 -1.03 7.76 -10.21
CA ASN A 113 0.17 8.59 -10.06
C ASN A 113 1.45 7.89 -10.53
N ARG A 114 1.35 6.64 -11.02
CA ARG A 114 2.50 5.82 -11.42
C ARG A 114 3.40 6.52 -12.43
N ILE A 115 2.82 7.01 -13.54
CA ILE A 115 3.60 7.62 -14.63
C ILE A 115 4.34 8.86 -14.14
N GLY A 116 3.64 9.77 -13.44
CA GLY A 116 4.25 10.97 -12.90
C GLY A 116 5.34 10.70 -11.86
N LEU A 117 5.16 9.65 -11.04
CA LEU A 117 6.19 9.20 -10.11
C LEU A 117 7.43 8.66 -10.86
N GLU A 118 7.23 7.76 -11.80
CA GLU A 118 8.31 7.16 -12.58
C GLU A 118 9.15 8.22 -13.31
N GLU A 119 8.51 9.19 -13.97
CA GLU A 119 9.19 10.29 -14.65
C GLU A 119 10.05 11.11 -13.70
N LYS A 120 9.54 11.44 -12.52
CA LYS A 120 10.32 12.17 -11.49
C LYS A 120 11.49 11.34 -10.96
N LEU A 121 11.31 10.04 -10.79
CA LEU A 121 12.35 9.17 -10.25
C LEU A 121 13.46 8.84 -11.25
N LYS A 122 13.19 8.83 -12.57
CA LYS A 122 14.21 8.62 -13.61
C LYS A 122 15.37 9.61 -13.51
N HIS A 123 15.14 10.83 -13.07
CA HIS A 123 16.21 11.79 -12.85
C HIS A 123 17.16 11.43 -11.70
N LEU A 124 16.74 10.55 -10.78
CA LEU A 124 17.56 10.07 -9.67
C LEU A 124 18.44 8.87 -10.05
N GLU A 125 18.13 8.22 -11.17
CA GLU A 125 18.91 7.10 -11.70
C GLU A 125 20.22 7.54 -12.36
N ALA A 126 20.40 8.85 -12.56
CA ALA A 126 21.57 9.44 -13.22
C ALA A 126 22.83 9.30 -12.37
N GLY A 127 23.46 8.10 -12.41
CA GLY A 127 24.75 7.82 -11.79
C GLY A 127 25.00 6.31 -11.67
N PRO A 128 26.25 5.85 -11.84
CA PRO A 128 26.56 4.41 -11.87
C PRO A 128 26.34 3.70 -10.52
N GLU A 129 26.12 4.46 -9.46
CA GLU A 129 25.92 3.93 -8.11
C GLU A 129 24.45 3.81 -7.70
N ASN A 130 23.51 4.18 -8.60
CA ASN A 130 22.08 4.23 -8.28
C ASN A 130 21.31 3.27 -9.16
N THR A 131 20.34 2.59 -8.57
CA THR A 131 19.47 1.68 -9.28
C THR A 131 18.02 1.96 -8.89
N LEU A 132 17.20 2.31 -9.88
CA LEU A 132 15.75 2.42 -9.73
C LEU A 132 15.09 1.17 -10.28
N ILE A 133 14.28 0.51 -9.47
CA ILE A 133 13.61 -0.75 -9.82
C ILE A 133 12.11 -0.58 -9.58
N ASP A 134 11.30 -0.91 -10.59
CA ASP A 134 9.88 -1.12 -10.39
C ASP A 134 9.65 -2.46 -9.69
N VAL A 135 9.19 -2.39 -8.46
CA VAL A 135 8.89 -3.55 -7.61
C VAL A 135 7.39 -3.72 -7.38
N THR A 136 6.56 -3.10 -8.22
CA THR A 136 5.09 -3.16 -8.09
C THR A 136 4.60 -4.60 -8.03
N SER A 137 5.04 -5.45 -8.95
CA SER A 137 4.65 -6.88 -9.00
C SER A 137 5.45 -7.79 -8.06
N ALA A 138 6.41 -7.25 -7.31
CA ALA A 138 7.15 -8.02 -6.32
C ALA A 138 6.44 -8.08 -4.96
N HIS A 139 5.50 -7.15 -4.70
CA HIS A 139 4.85 -7.02 -3.41
C HIS A 139 3.33 -7.00 -3.53
N ALA A 140 2.67 -7.83 -2.73
CA ALA A 140 1.27 -7.64 -2.36
C ALA A 140 1.16 -6.45 -1.40
N GLY A 141 0.13 -5.64 -1.56
CA GLY A 141 -0.14 -4.49 -0.70
C GLY A 141 -1.56 -4.48 -0.20
N PHE A 142 -1.75 -4.20 1.08
CA PHE A 142 -3.05 -4.10 1.73
C PHE A 142 -3.14 -2.81 2.52
N CYS A 143 -4.32 -2.20 2.57
CA CYS A 143 -4.61 -1.13 3.51
C CYS A 143 -5.64 -1.61 4.51
N LEU A 144 -5.24 -1.69 5.79
CA LEU A 144 -6.14 -1.94 6.91
C LEU A 144 -6.57 -0.60 7.48
N CYS A 145 -7.88 -0.38 7.60
CA CYS A 145 -8.44 0.86 8.13
C CYS A 145 -9.58 0.61 9.11
N GLY A 146 -9.79 1.57 10.00
CA GLY A 146 -10.88 1.57 10.98
C GLY A 146 -10.42 1.43 12.43
N PRO A 147 -11.39 1.48 13.36
CA PRO A 147 -11.10 1.41 14.80
C PRO A 147 -10.58 0.02 15.21
N GLY A 148 -9.57 -0.02 16.08
CA GLY A 148 -9.06 -1.28 16.62
C GLY A 148 -7.98 -1.96 15.78
N LEU A 149 -7.48 -1.32 14.72
CA LEU A 149 -6.45 -1.91 13.84
C LEU A 149 -5.20 -2.37 14.63
N LYS A 150 -4.78 -1.62 15.66
CA LYS A 150 -3.60 -1.98 16.48
C LYS A 150 -3.83 -3.28 17.25
N GLN A 151 -5.01 -3.44 17.86
CA GLN A 151 -5.36 -4.63 18.65
C GLN A 151 -5.39 -5.90 17.78
N ILE A 152 -5.80 -5.76 16.52
CA ILE A 152 -5.81 -6.88 15.60
C ILE A 152 -4.40 -7.23 15.14
N LEU A 153 -3.62 -6.27 14.71
CA LEU A 153 -2.26 -6.53 14.24
C LEU A 153 -1.34 -7.04 15.34
N ALA A 154 -1.53 -6.62 16.59
CA ALA A 154 -0.80 -7.13 17.75
C ALA A 154 -0.95 -8.64 17.96
N GLN A 155 -1.94 -9.29 17.34
CA GLN A 155 -2.07 -10.75 17.35
C GLN A 155 -1.08 -11.43 16.38
N TRP A 156 -0.52 -10.70 15.43
CA TRP A 156 0.24 -11.23 14.32
C TRP A 156 1.68 -10.73 14.23
N THR A 157 2.03 -9.70 15.02
CA THR A 157 3.39 -9.16 15.07
C THR A 157 3.78 -8.81 16.51
N ALA A 158 5.06 -8.97 16.80
CA ALA A 158 5.65 -8.52 18.07
C ALA A 158 6.03 -7.02 18.04
N LEU A 159 5.89 -6.35 16.90
CA LEU A 159 6.17 -4.92 16.80
C LEU A 159 5.19 -4.13 17.68
N ASP A 160 5.71 -3.22 18.47
CA ASP A 160 4.89 -2.26 19.18
C ASP A 160 4.27 -1.26 18.20
N LEU A 161 2.93 -1.29 18.10
CA LEU A 161 2.15 -0.44 17.20
C LEU A 161 1.63 0.82 17.90
N SER A 162 2.14 1.13 19.09
CA SER A 162 1.81 2.38 19.79
C SER A 162 2.24 3.62 18.99
N GLU A 163 1.70 4.78 19.32
CA GLU A 163 2.11 6.02 18.63
C GLU A 163 3.54 6.45 18.99
N SER A 164 4.08 5.95 20.08
CA SER A 164 5.47 6.18 20.47
C SER A 164 6.46 5.34 19.66
N ALA A 165 6.10 4.08 19.31
CA ALA A 165 7.00 3.17 18.62
C ALA A 165 6.84 3.22 17.09
N LEU A 166 5.60 3.38 16.60
CA LEU A 166 5.29 3.56 15.18
C LEU A 166 4.40 4.80 15.02
N PRO A 167 4.95 6.02 15.08
CA PRO A 167 4.18 7.26 14.98
C PRO A 167 3.54 7.42 13.58
N PRO A 168 2.57 8.34 13.41
CA PRO A 168 2.15 8.79 12.08
C PRO A 168 3.35 9.24 11.24
N ALA A 169 3.27 9.06 9.93
CA ALA A 169 4.36 9.32 8.99
C ALA A 169 5.63 8.47 9.28
N SER A 170 5.45 7.20 9.61
CA SER A 170 6.56 6.27 9.83
C SER A 170 6.33 4.93 9.16
N CYS A 171 7.41 4.16 8.99
CA CYS A 171 7.36 2.80 8.49
C CYS A 171 8.31 1.89 9.29
N ALA A 172 8.02 0.61 9.33
CA ALA A 172 8.87 -0.38 9.99
C ALA A 172 8.77 -1.73 9.30
N GLU A 173 9.89 -2.42 9.18
CA GLU A 173 9.93 -3.82 8.78
C GLU A 173 9.76 -4.72 9.99
N THR A 174 8.97 -5.77 9.86
CA THR A 174 8.65 -6.70 10.95
C THR A 174 8.29 -8.07 10.40
N ASN A 175 8.13 -9.05 11.31
CA ASN A 175 7.45 -10.30 11.01
C ASN A 175 5.95 -10.10 11.29
N LEU A 176 5.10 -10.37 10.30
CA LEU A 176 3.65 -10.35 10.40
C LEU A 176 3.07 -11.69 9.96
N ALA A 177 2.34 -12.36 10.82
CA ALA A 177 1.75 -13.68 10.53
C ALA A 177 2.77 -14.72 10.01
N GLY A 178 4.02 -14.65 10.47
CA GLY A 178 5.09 -15.57 10.10
C GLY A 178 5.90 -15.17 8.86
N VAL A 179 5.58 -14.06 8.20
CA VAL A 179 6.29 -13.57 7.00
C VAL A 179 6.88 -12.18 7.22
N HIS A 180 7.93 -11.86 6.45
CA HIS A 180 8.48 -10.50 6.44
C HIS A 180 7.47 -9.52 5.84
N ALA A 181 7.26 -8.40 6.51
CA ALA A 181 6.33 -7.36 6.10
C ALA A 181 6.89 -5.97 6.36
N LEU A 182 6.61 -5.05 5.46
CA LEU A 182 6.77 -3.61 5.68
C LEU A 182 5.42 -3.04 6.09
N LEU A 183 5.37 -2.45 7.28
CA LEU A 183 4.24 -1.68 7.78
C LEU A 183 4.48 -0.20 7.53
N VAL A 184 3.53 0.48 6.89
CA VAL A 184 3.64 1.90 6.57
C VAL A 184 2.45 2.61 7.18
N ARG A 185 2.72 3.50 8.12
CA ARG A 185 1.73 4.33 8.79
C ARG A 185 1.74 5.73 8.17
N PRO A 186 0.75 6.06 7.31
CA PRO A 186 0.69 7.37 6.68
C PRO A 186 0.40 8.46 7.72
N PRO A 187 0.54 9.75 7.35
CA PRO A 187 0.17 10.87 8.23
C PRO A 187 -1.30 10.83 8.67
N GLU A 188 -2.18 10.34 7.82
CA GLU A 188 -3.61 10.22 8.08
C GLU A 188 -3.88 9.12 9.11
N ARG A 189 -4.68 9.44 10.11
CA ARG A 189 -5.02 8.52 11.20
C ARG A 189 -5.96 7.42 10.74
N GLY A 190 -5.92 6.29 11.46
CA GLY A 190 -6.86 5.19 11.25
C GLY A 190 -6.55 4.26 10.09
N ARG A 191 -5.35 4.37 9.50
CA ARG A 191 -4.89 3.54 8.38
C ARG A 191 -3.52 2.96 8.64
N LEU A 192 -3.27 1.78 8.06
CA LEU A 192 -1.96 1.15 8.00
C LEU A 192 -1.84 0.38 6.69
N TYR A 193 -0.80 0.66 5.92
CA TYR A 193 -0.46 -0.16 4.76
C TYR A 193 0.45 -1.30 5.18
N ILE A 194 0.26 -2.45 4.57
CA ILE A 194 0.99 -3.68 4.80
C ILE A 194 1.50 -4.14 3.44
N TYR A 195 2.81 -4.27 3.29
CA TYR A 195 3.42 -4.81 2.09
C TYR A 195 4.19 -6.08 2.45
N VAL A 196 3.95 -7.13 1.69
CA VAL A 196 4.60 -8.43 1.83
C VAL A 196 5.05 -8.94 0.46
N ALA A 197 5.90 -9.96 0.39
CA ALA A 197 6.25 -10.58 -0.86
C ALA A 197 4.99 -11.09 -1.58
N TRP A 198 4.98 -11.02 -2.90
CA TRP A 198 3.82 -11.31 -3.74
C TRP A 198 3.23 -12.69 -3.50
N ASP A 199 4.07 -13.70 -3.40
CA ASP A 199 3.72 -15.12 -3.26
C ASP A 199 3.04 -15.46 -1.93
N VAL A 200 3.29 -14.69 -0.88
CA VAL A 200 2.65 -14.85 0.44
C VAL A 200 1.46 -13.91 0.67
N GLY A 201 1.11 -13.09 -0.31
CA GLY A 201 0.05 -12.08 -0.19
C GLY A 201 -1.30 -12.68 0.18
N GLU A 202 -1.75 -13.72 -0.52
CA GLU A 202 -3.03 -14.38 -0.23
C GLU A 202 -3.05 -15.04 1.17
N HIS A 203 -1.91 -15.59 1.61
CA HIS A 203 -1.79 -16.16 2.95
C HIS A 203 -2.03 -15.09 4.03
N VAL A 204 -1.35 -13.96 3.93
CA VAL A 204 -1.49 -12.85 4.90
C VAL A 204 -2.90 -12.27 4.87
N TRP A 205 -3.46 -12.06 3.68
CA TRP A 205 -4.83 -11.59 3.51
C TRP A 205 -5.84 -12.48 4.25
N LYS A 206 -5.78 -13.80 4.02
CA LYS A 206 -6.67 -14.76 4.69
C LYS A 206 -6.52 -14.70 6.19
N ARG A 207 -5.28 -14.66 6.71
CA ARG A 207 -5.04 -14.53 8.15
C ARG A 207 -5.66 -13.28 8.75
N LEU A 208 -5.60 -12.15 8.05
CA LEU A 208 -6.21 -10.91 8.51
C LEU A 208 -7.74 -11.00 8.50
N VAL A 209 -8.34 -11.43 7.38
CA VAL A 209 -9.80 -11.53 7.25
C VAL A 209 -10.40 -12.55 8.24
N GLU A 210 -9.72 -13.67 8.49
CA GLU A 210 -10.13 -14.71 9.43
C GLU A 210 -9.78 -14.38 10.90
N SER A 211 -9.13 -13.25 11.16
CA SER A 211 -8.74 -12.86 12.50
C SER A 211 -9.96 -12.63 13.40
N ARG A 212 -9.80 -12.91 14.70
CA ARG A 212 -10.86 -12.72 15.70
C ARG A 212 -11.01 -11.24 16.08
N ALA A 213 -11.42 -10.42 15.12
CA ALA A 213 -11.86 -9.07 15.42
C ALA A 213 -13.28 -9.10 16.01
N PRO A 214 -13.60 -8.28 17.02
CA PRO A 214 -14.93 -8.26 17.66
C PRO A 214 -16.10 -8.07 16.67
N ARG A 215 -15.83 -7.42 15.54
CA ARG A 215 -16.80 -7.16 14.45
C ARG A 215 -16.35 -7.70 13.09
N GLY A 216 -15.32 -8.58 13.08
CA GLY A 216 -14.67 -9.05 11.86
C GLY A 216 -13.83 -8.00 11.16
N ILE A 217 -13.16 -8.42 10.09
CA ILE A 217 -12.51 -7.53 9.12
C ILE A 217 -13.26 -7.69 7.80
N GLN A 218 -13.84 -6.60 7.32
CA GLN A 218 -14.56 -6.58 6.06
C GLN A 218 -13.61 -6.31 4.90
N ALA A 219 -13.59 -7.20 3.90
CA ALA A 219 -12.97 -6.87 2.62
C ALA A 219 -13.82 -5.80 1.93
N ILE A 220 -13.20 -4.72 1.51
CA ILE A 220 -13.84 -3.64 0.74
C ILE A 220 -13.13 -3.45 -0.60
N GLY A 221 -13.86 -2.93 -1.57
CA GLY A 221 -13.30 -2.64 -2.88
C GLY A 221 -12.70 -1.25 -2.99
N MET A 222 -12.06 -1.01 -4.13
CA MET A 222 -11.36 0.25 -4.42
C MET A 222 -12.32 1.46 -4.48
N ALA A 223 -13.56 1.26 -4.99
CA ALA A 223 -14.55 2.33 -5.04
C ALA A 223 -14.90 2.84 -3.63
N THR A 224 -15.10 1.92 -2.68
CA THR A 224 -15.39 2.27 -1.28
C THR A 224 -14.17 2.92 -0.62
N TRP A 225 -12.96 2.39 -0.88
CA TRP A 225 -11.74 2.96 -0.34
C TRP A 225 -11.53 4.41 -0.79
N LEU A 226 -11.77 4.74 -2.07
CA LEU A 226 -11.73 6.10 -2.60
C LEU A 226 -12.77 7.01 -1.96
N ALA A 227 -14.02 6.54 -1.83
CA ALA A 227 -15.10 7.31 -1.21
C ALA A 227 -14.80 7.65 0.28
N LEU A 228 -14.15 6.75 1.01
CA LEU A 228 -13.70 7.00 2.38
C LEU A 228 -12.53 8.01 2.46
N HIS A 229 -11.71 8.09 1.41
CA HIS A 229 -10.60 9.04 1.30
C HIS A 229 -11.10 10.46 1.07
N GLU A 230 -12.08 10.65 0.18
CA GLU A 230 -12.64 11.96 -0.14
C GLU A 230 -13.34 12.63 1.05
N GLN A 231 -13.87 11.83 1.98
CA GLN A 231 -14.53 12.34 3.19
C GLN A 231 -13.57 12.77 4.31
N THR A 232 -12.27 12.48 4.18
CA THR A 232 -11.26 12.73 5.23
C THR A 232 -10.35 13.92 4.89
N ASN A 233 -10.43 14.44 3.68
CA ASN A 233 -9.75 15.63 3.19
C ASN A 233 -10.68 16.84 3.23
#